data_510e04754d48be12c127597270e59bf6
#
_entry.id   510e04754d48be12c127597270e59bf6
#
_cell.length_a   1.000
_cell.length_b   1.000
_cell.length_c   1.000
_cell.angle_alpha   90.00
_cell.angle_beta   90.00
_cell.angle_gamma   90.00
#
_symmetry.space_group_name_H-M   'P 1'
#
loop_
_entity.id
_entity.type
_entity.pdbx_description
1 polymer ?
#
loop_
_entity_poly.entity_id
_entity_poly.type
_entity_poly.pdbx_seq_one_letter_code
_entity_poly.pdbx_strand_id
1 'polypeptide(L)'
;SPSTLSLERHRLLWLYLTNETNFFTSKKKVLHMAPEQCFLTRFRKLDHDYVTADIDSPIADVTADIINLPFNDNSFDVIFCNHVLEHVQDDTRAMKELFRVMKKGGMGIFQVPQDLNRNVTFEDNSITNPKERAKIFGQYDHVRVYGKDYFDKLRSIGFEVKEVNYSQKLSTEISSKYRLMEGELLPVVFKN
;
A
#
# COMPACT_ATOMS: atom_id res chain seq x y z
N SER A 1 -8.72 5.96 15.11
CA SER A 1 -8.72 6.01 16.58
C SER A 1 -7.79 7.12 17.07
N PRO A 2 -8.24 8.05 17.92
CA PRO A 2 -7.39 9.14 18.43
C PRO A 2 -6.15 8.65 19.21
N SER A 3 -6.26 7.52 19.91
CA SER A 3 -5.15 6.97 20.70
C SER A 3 -4.11 6.20 19.89
N THR A 4 -4.48 5.69 18.73
CA THR A 4 -3.59 4.86 17.89
C THR A 4 -3.30 5.48 16.54
N LEU A 5 -3.92 6.60 16.21
CA LEU A 5 -3.90 7.26 14.89
C LEU A 5 -4.32 6.31 13.74
N SER A 6 -4.95 5.17 14.06
CA SER A 6 -5.35 4.18 13.06
C SER A 6 -6.71 4.51 12.47
N LEU A 7 -6.81 4.40 11.17
CA LEU A 7 -8.04 4.35 10.38
C LEU A 7 -8.54 2.90 10.28
N GLU A 8 -9.73 2.70 9.75
CA GLU A 8 -10.34 1.37 9.53
C GLU A 8 -9.47 0.47 8.65
N ARG A 9 -8.95 0.99 7.54
CA ARG A 9 -8.04 0.26 6.65
C ARG A 9 -6.77 -0.26 7.36
N HIS A 10 -6.21 0.53 8.29
CA HIS A 10 -5.04 0.10 9.07
C HIS A 10 -5.39 -1.07 10.00
N ARG A 11 -6.59 -1.06 10.58
CA ARG A 11 -7.06 -2.14 11.45
C ARG A 11 -7.36 -3.40 10.64
N LEU A 12 -7.94 -3.25 9.45
CA LEU A 12 -8.18 -4.36 8.52
C LEU A 12 -6.86 -5.02 8.12
N LEU A 13 -5.88 -4.21 7.70
CA LEU A 13 -4.54 -4.68 7.35
C LEU A 13 -3.86 -5.39 8.53
N TRP A 14 -3.94 -4.83 9.74
CA TRP A 14 -3.38 -5.47 10.93
C TRP A 14 -3.99 -6.85 11.19
N LEU A 15 -5.31 -6.98 11.10
CA LEU A 15 -6.00 -8.25 11.27
C LEU A 15 -5.62 -9.27 10.19
N TYR A 16 -5.52 -8.81 8.94
CA TYR A 16 -5.05 -9.64 7.84
C TYR A 16 -3.63 -10.18 8.09
N LEU A 17 -2.70 -9.31 8.42
CA LEU A 17 -1.32 -9.70 8.72
C LEU A 17 -1.23 -10.69 9.89
N THR A 18 -2.09 -10.51 10.91
CA THR A 18 -2.10 -11.38 12.10
C THR A 18 -2.65 -12.77 11.79
N ASN A 19 -3.72 -12.85 11.01
CA ASN A 19 -4.49 -14.08 10.88
C ASN A 19 -4.16 -14.88 9.61
N GLU A 20 -3.72 -14.21 8.54
CA GLU A 20 -3.56 -14.82 7.22
C GLU A 20 -2.08 -14.92 6.79
N THR A 21 -1.17 -14.38 7.58
CA THR A 21 0.27 -14.37 7.23
C THR A 21 1.15 -14.75 8.42
N ASN A 22 2.43 -15.00 8.14
CA ASN A 22 3.44 -15.20 9.18
C ASN A 22 4.24 -13.93 9.50
N PHE A 23 3.68 -12.75 9.18
CA PHE A 23 4.37 -11.47 9.36
C PHE A 23 4.83 -11.25 10.81
N PHE A 24 4.01 -11.55 11.80
CA PHE A 24 4.34 -11.34 13.21
C PHE A 24 5.12 -12.50 13.86
N THR A 25 5.27 -13.64 13.17
CA THR A 25 5.84 -14.87 13.76
C THR A 25 7.18 -15.30 13.15
N SER A 26 7.64 -14.61 12.09
CA SER A 26 8.92 -14.91 11.46
C SER A 26 9.65 -13.65 11.06
N LYS A 27 10.97 -13.62 11.26
CA LYS A 27 11.83 -12.50 10.86
C LYS A 27 11.76 -12.25 9.36
N LYS A 28 11.60 -11.00 8.98
CA LYS A 28 11.49 -10.55 7.58
C LYS A 28 12.38 -9.33 7.33
N LYS A 29 12.82 -9.15 6.10
CA LYS A 29 13.31 -7.86 5.62
C LYS A 29 12.13 -7.11 4.99
N VAL A 30 11.78 -5.97 5.58
CA VAL A 30 10.56 -5.23 5.28
C VAL A 30 10.89 -3.84 4.74
N LEU A 31 10.29 -3.47 3.62
CA LEU A 31 10.27 -2.09 3.13
C LEU A 31 8.89 -1.49 3.36
N HIS A 32 8.83 -0.31 3.96
CA HIS A 32 7.60 0.44 4.14
C HIS A 32 7.73 1.81 3.49
N MET A 33 7.09 1.99 2.35
CA MET A 33 7.03 3.26 1.64
C MET A 33 6.04 4.19 2.33
N ALA A 34 6.39 5.47 2.48
CA ALA A 34 5.58 6.50 3.14
C ALA A 34 4.96 6.00 4.48
N PRO A 35 5.79 5.67 5.49
CA PRO A 35 5.38 4.87 6.63
C PRO A 35 4.29 5.55 7.47
N GLU A 36 3.16 4.86 7.62
CA GLU A 36 2.06 5.32 8.48
C GLU A 36 2.45 5.22 9.97
N GLN A 37 2.26 6.32 10.70
CA GLN A 37 2.62 6.41 12.13
C GLN A 37 2.03 5.28 12.99
N CYS A 38 0.81 4.83 12.67
CA CYS A 38 0.13 3.77 13.44
C CYS A 38 0.84 2.41 13.35
N PHE A 39 1.60 2.15 12.28
CA PHE A 39 2.42 0.95 12.09
C PHE A 39 3.88 1.15 12.50
N LEU A 40 4.46 2.31 12.18
CA LEU A 40 5.88 2.60 12.36
C LEU A 40 6.41 2.19 13.73
N THR A 41 5.78 2.71 14.81
CA THR A 41 6.20 2.43 16.19
C THR A 41 6.06 0.96 16.58
N ARG A 42 5.09 0.26 15.98
CA ARG A 42 4.81 -1.15 16.28
C ARG A 42 5.74 -2.07 15.51
N PHE A 43 5.94 -1.81 14.21
CA PHE A 43 6.80 -2.64 13.37
C PHE A 43 8.28 -2.50 13.75
N ARG A 44 8.73 -1.32 14.20
CA ARG A 44 10.08 -1.12 14.75
C ARG A 44 10.37 -1.93 16.03
N LYS A 45 9.34 -2.43 16.71
CA LYS A 45 9.50 -3.30 17.91
C LYS A 45 9.57 -4.79 17.58
N LEU A 46 9.28 -5.15 16.33
CA LEU A 46 9.37 -6.53 15.86
C LEU A 46 10.83 -6.87 15.51
N ASP A 47 11.16 -8.15 15.54
CA ASP A 47 12.48 -8.64 15.11
C ASP A 47 12.59 -8.73 13.58
N HIS A 48 12.25 -7.62 12.90
CA HIS A 48 12.39 -7.46 11.46
C HIS A 48 13.61 -6.60 11.13
N ASP A 49 14.20 -6.83 9.97
CA ASP A 49 15.05 -5.85 9.30
C ASP A 49 14.10 -4.85 8.59
N TYR A 50 13.62 -3.87 9.38
CA TYR A 50 12.56 -2.95 8.97
C TYR A 50 13.14 -1.63 8.51
N VAL A 51 12.95 -1.31 7.22
CA VAL A 51 13.42 -0.11 6.55
C VAL A 51 12.21 0.70 6.07
N THR A 52 12.23 1.98 6.34
CA THR A 52 11.21 2.92 5.84
C THR A 52 11.82 3.87 4.81
N ALA A 53 11.06 4.19 3.76
CA ALA A 53 11.49 5.08 2.71
C ALA A 53 10.39 6.06 2.30
N ASP A 54 10.77 7.31 2.06
CA ASP A 54 9.85 8.36 1.63
C ASP A 54 10.64 9.44 0.91
N ILE A 55 9.99 10.22 0.05
CA ILE A 55 10.65 11.28 -0.70
C ILE A 55 10.97 12.51 0.18
N ASP A 56 10.08 12.84 1.12
CA ASP A 56 10.17 14.08 1.92
C ASP A 56 9.97 13.88 3.43
N SER A 57 9.55 12.69 3.87
CA SER A 57 9.22 12.47 5.28
C SER A 57 10.45 12.40 6.17
N PRO A 58 10.54 13.24 7.23
CA PRO A 58 11.67 13.22 8.16
C PRO A 58 11.70 12.01 9.10
N ILE A 59 10.62 11.21 9.12
CA ILE A 59 10.52 10.01 9.96
C ILE A 59 10.92 8.72 9.22
N ALA A 60 11.18 8.82 7.90
CA ALA A 60 11.69 7.71 7.11
C ALA A 60 13.20 7.51 7.34
N ASP A 61 13.64 6.26 7.28
CA ASP A 61 15.06 5.91 7.45
C ASP A 61 15.87 6.27 6.19
N VAL A 62 15.23 6.25 5.02
CA VAL A 62 15.85 6.53 3.72
C VAL A 62 15.03 7.55 2.95
N THR A 63 15.65 8.62 2.49
CA THR A 63 15.04 9.52 1.51
C THR A 63 15.15 8.89 0.13
N ALA A 64 14.03 8.56 -0.49
CA ALA A 64 14.00 7.86 -1.77
C ALA A 64 12.76 8.19 -2.60
N ASP A 65 12.96 8.38 -3.90
CA ASP A 65 11.88 8.43 -4.87
C ASP A 65 11.50 6.98 -5.27
N ILE A 66 10.22 6.67 -5.18
CA ILE A 66 9.69 5.32 -5.48
C ILE A 66 9.94 4.90 -6.94
N ILE A 67 10.12 5.83 -7.87
CA ILE A 67 10.45 5.51 -9.27
C ILE A 67 11.94 5.19 -9.49
N ASN A 68 12.78 5.30 -8.45
CA ASN A 68 14.20 5.00 -8.50
C ASN A 68 14.73 4.62 -7.12
N LEU A 69 14.34 3.45 -6.61
CA LEU A 69 14.67 3.01 -5.26
C LEU A 69 16.16 2.65 -5.11
N PRO A 70 16.86 3.18 -4.08
CA PRO A 70 18.29 2.94 -3.87
C PRO A 70 18.56 1.57 -3.21
N PHE A 71 17.81 0.55 -3.59
CA PHE A 71 17.94 -0.79 -3.06
C PHE A 71 18.27 -1.78 -4.16
N ASN A 72 19.01 -2.83 -3.81
CA ASN A 72 19.34 -3.92 -4.74
C ASN A 72 18.08 -4.73 -5.12
N ASP A 73 18.14 -5.39 -6.26
CA ASP A 73 17.12 -6.33 -6.69
C ASP A 73 16.91 -7.43 -5.64
N ASN A 74 15.67 -7.90 -5.50
CA ASN A 74 15.32 -9.02 -4.62
C ASN A 74 15.82 -8.83 -3.17
N SER A 75 15.61 -7.64 -2.62
CA SER A 75 16.08 -7.27 -1.27
C SER A 75 15.07 -7.54 -0.16
N PHE A 76 13.77 -7.42 -0.42
CA PHE A 76 12.74 -7.38 0.62
C PHE A 76 11.80 -8.58 0.55
N ASP A 77 11.49 -9.16 1.71
CA ASP A 77 10.53 -10.25 1.87
C ASP A 77 9.09 -9.72 1.88
N VAL A 78 8.89 -8.50 2.43
CA VAL A 78 7.60 -7.85 2.52
C VAL A 78 7.73 -6.37 2.14
N ILE A 79 6.79 -5.86 1.34
CA ILE A 79 6.72 -4.44 0.98
C ILE A 79 5.34 -3.87 1.30
N PHE A 80 5.30 -2.77 2.03
CA PHE A 80 4.11 -1.94 2.21
C PHE A 80 4.23 -0.68 1.37
N CYS A 81 3.23 -0.42 0.53
CA CYS A 81 3.11 0.79 -0.29
C CYS A 81 1.64 1.22 -0.32
N ASN A 82 1.21 1.87 0.77
CA ASN A 82 -0.18 2.22 0.98
C ASN A 82 -0.37 3.72 0.77
N HIS A 83 -1.31 4.09 -0.09
CA HIS A 83 -1.63 5.48 -0.39
C HIS A 83 -0.42 6.30 -0.85
N VAL A 84 0.33 5.76 -1.81
CA VAL A 84 1.50 6.40 -2.43
C VAL A 84 1.32 6.53 -3.93
N LEU A 85 0.86 5.46 -4.61
CA LEU A 85 0.86 5.40 -6.08
C LEU A 85 -0.08 6.42 -6.73
N GLU A 86 -1.12 6.86 -6.03
CA GLU A 86 -2.03 7.92 -6.50
C GLU A 86 -1.37 9.30 -6.59
N HIS A 87 -0.23 9.50 -5.92
CA HIS A 87 0.56 10.74 -5.95
C HIS A 87 1.67 10.72 -7.00
N VAL A 88 2.05 9.55 -7.50
CA VAL A 88 3.21 9.34 -8.36
C VAL A 88 2.85 9.53 -9.83
N GLN A 89 3.54 10.40 -10.56
CA GLN A 89 3.26 10.66 -11.98
C GLN A 89 3.43 9.40 -12.84
N ASP A 90 4.52 8.66 -12.68
CA ASP A 90 4.79 7.39 -13.37
C ASP A 90 4.59 6.21 -12.42
N ASP A 91 3.33 5.84 -12.17
CA ASP A 91 2.97 4.71 -11.31
C ASP A 91 3.49 3.37 -11.87
N THR A 92 3.57 3.24 -13.18
CA THR A 92 4.08 2.04 -13.83
C THR A 92 5.56 1.83 -13.51
N ARG A 93 6.35 2.89 -13.50
CA ARG A 93 7.76 2.81 -13.12
C ARG A 93 7.91 2.54 -11.62
N ALA A 94 7.09 3.17 -10.77
CA ALA A 94 7.06 2.88 -9.35
C ALA A 94 6.73 1.40 -9.06
N MET A 95 5.70 0.86 -9.71
CA MET A 95 5.34 -0.57 -9.58
C MET A 95 6.47 -1.49 -10.06
N LYS A 96 7.20 -1.14 -11.14
CA LYS A 96 8.37 -1.89 -11.60
C LYS A 96 9.51 -1.87 -10.59
N GLU A 97 9.77 -0.75 -9.94
CA GLU A 97 10.77 -0.65 -8.88
C GLU A 97 10.40 -1.48 -7.65
N LEU A 98 9.13 -1.42 -7.21
CA LEU A 98 8.63 -2.28 -6.14
C LEU A 98 8.77 -3.77 -6.49
N PHE A 99 8.48 -4.15 -7.75
CA PHE A 99 8.68 -5.51 -8.23
C PHE A 99 10.17 -5.89 -8.25
N ARG A 100 11.04 -5.00 -8.71
CA ARG A 100 12.49 -5.24 -8.79
C ARG A 100 13.08 -5.54 -7.40
N VAL A 101 12.75 -4.71 -6.41
CA VAL A 101 13.31 -4.82 -5.05
C VAL A 101 12.66 -5.92 -4.21
N MET A 102 11.47 -6.42 -4.59
CA MET A 102 10.82 -7.56 -3.94
C MET A 102 11.54 -8.85 -4.28
N LYS A 103 11.77 -9.70 -3.28
CA LYS A 103 12.32 -11.05 -3.46
C LYS A 103 11.31 -11.96 -4.17
N LYS A 104 11.81 -12.99 -4.85
CA LYS A 104 10.98 -14.14 -5.25
C LYS A 104 10.37 -14.78 -3.99
N GLY A 105 9.08 -15.11 -4.05
CA GLY A 105 8.30 -15.54 -2.88
C GLY A 105 7.93 -14.42 -1.91
N GLY A 106 8.32 -13.18 -2.19
CA GLY A 106 7.97 -12.01 -1.40
C GLY A 106 6.51 -11.58 -1.57
N MET A 107 5.99 -10.86 -0.57
CA MET A 107 4.62 -10.36 -0.52
C MET A 107 4.62 -8.83 -0.44
N GLY A 108 3.64 -8.19 -1.08
CA GLY A 108 3.38 -6.76 -0.93
C GLY A 108 1.93 -6.46 -0.61
N ILE A 109 1.68 -5.34 0.06
CA ILE A 109 0.35 -4.75 0.25
C ILE A 109 0.40 -3.35 -0.34
N PHE A 110 -0.36 -3.11 -1.41
CA PHE A 110 -0.32 -1.88 -2.20
C PHE A 110 -1.70 -1.23 -2.27
N GLN A 111 -2.13 -0.64 -1.15
CA GLN A 111 -3.44 0.01 -1.07
C GLN A 111 -3.43 1.37 -1.77
N VAL A 112 -4.49 1.62 -2.51
CA VAL A 112 -4.79 2.91 -3.15
C VAL A 112 -6.27 3.22 -3.01
N PRO A 113 -6.70 4.49 -3.02
CA PRO A 113 -8.11 4.83 -3.16
C PRO A 113 -8.61 4.37 -4.54
N GLN A 114 -9.68 3.58 -4.56
CA GLN A 114 -10.31 3.10 -5.80
C GLN A 114 -11.75 3.60 -5.91
N ASP A 115 -12.14 4.03 -7.11
CA ASP A 115 -13.54 4.23 -7.48
C ASP A 115 -14.04 2.99 -8.23
N LEU A 116 -14.71 2.09 -7.52
CA LEU A 116 -15.22 0.83 -8.09
C LEU A 116 -16.38 1.02 -9.10
N ASN A 117 -16.88 2.26 -9.28
CA ASN A 117 -17.81 2.58 -10.37
C ASN A 117 -17.08 2.82 -11.70
N ARG A 118 -15.76 3.02 -11.67
CA ARG A 118 -14.92 3.17 -12.85
C ARG A 118 -14.31 1.85 -13.26
N ASN A 119 -14.43 1.52 -14.54
CA ASN A 119 -13.75 0.35 -15.08
C ASN A 119 -12.26 0.62 -15.35
N VAL A 120 -11.92 1.88 -15.70
CA VAL A 120 -10.58 2.30 -16.08
C VAL A 120 -10.12 3.45 -15.18
N THR A 121 -8.87 3.39 -14.76
CA THR A 121 -8.18 4.47 -14.04
C THR A 121 -8.28 5.77 -14.82
N PHE A 122 -8.66 6.84 -14.15
CA PHE A 122 -8.71 8.18 -14.72
C PHE A 122 -7.49 8.97 -14.26
N GLU A 123 -6.73 9.48 -15.20
CA GLU A 123 -5.60 10.38 -14.96
C GLU A 123 -5.58 11.48 -16.02
N ASP A 124 -5.21 12.69 -15.63
CA ASP A 124 -5.04 13.84 -16.51
C ASP A 124 -3.91 14.73 -16.01
N ASN A 125 -2.75 14.65 -16.67
CA ASN A 125 -1.55 15.39 -16.33
C ASN A 125 -1.67 16.91 -16.62
N SER A 126 -2.68 17.35 -17.36
CA SER A 126 -2.95 18.78 -17.60
C SER A 126 -3.53 19.48 -16.37
N ILE A 127 -4.14 18.72 -15.45
CA ILE A 127 -4.70 19.24 -14.20
C ILE A 127 -3.58 19.43 -13.19
N THR A 128 -3.09 20.66 -13.09
CA THR A 128 -1.98 21.00 -12.17
C THR A 128 -2.43 21.82 -10.96
N ASN A 129 -3.62 22.45 -11.03
CA ASN A 129 -4.15 23.27 -9.95
C ASN A 129 -4.59 22.39 -8.76
N PRO A 130 -4.07 22.63 -7.52
CA PRO A 130 -4.41 21.81 -6.35
C PRO A 130 -5.90 21.76 -6.01
N LYS A 131 -6.65 22.85 -6.23
CA LYS A 131 -8.11 22.89 -5.98
C LYS A 131 -8.87 22.04 -7.00
N GLU A 132 -8.43 22.03 -8.25
CA GLU A 132 -9.01 21.19 -9.29
C GLU A 132 -8.69 19.71 -9.02
N ARG A 133 -7.44 19.39 -8.64
CA ARG A 133 -7.06 18.04 -8.23
C ARG A 133 -7.93 17.54 -7.08
N ALA A 134 -8.11 18.34 -6.02
CA ALA A 134 -8.96 17.98 -4.90
C ALA A 134 -10.41 17.68 -5.32
N LYS A 135 -10.94 18.42 -6.29
CA LYS A 135 -12.30 18.21 -6.81
C LYS A 135 -12.42 16.96 -7.69
N ILE A 136 -11.41 16.70 -8.50
CA ILE A 136 -11.44 15.66 -9.55
C ILE A 136 -10.88 14.33 -9.05
N PHE A 137 -9.76 14.37 -8.32
CA PHE A 137 -9.06 13.18 -7.84
C PHE A 137 -9.29 12.91 -6.34
N GLY A 138 -10.01 13.77 -5.63
CA GLY A 138 -10.35 13.60 -4.22
C GLY A 138 -9.35 14.23 -3.24
N GLN A 139 -8.12 14.58 -3.68
CA GLN A 139 -7.10 15.25 -2.85
C GLN A 139 -6.25 16.18 -3.71
N TYR A 140 -5.67 17.23 -3.09
CA TYR A 140 -4.97 18.33 -3.79
C TYR A 140 -3.67 17.90 -4.50
N ASP A 141 -3.09 16.78 -4.11
CA ASP A 141 -1.83 16.22 -4.61
C ASP A 141 -1.99 14.87 -5.33
N HIS A 142 -3.22 14.34 -5.40
CA HIS A 142 -3.50 13.19 -6.26
C HIS A 142 -3.37 13.58 -7.73
N VAL A 143 -2.90 12.64 -8.55
CA VAL A 143 -2.76 12.80 -10.00
C VAL A 143 -3.66 11.83 -10.78
N ARG A 144 -4.33 10.91 -10.08
CA ARG A 144 -5.26 9.94 -10.65
C ARG A 144 -6.31 9.45 -9.65
N VAL A 145 -7.36 8.83 -10.20
CA VAL A 145 -8.32 8.00 -9.48
C VAL A 145 -8.27 6.61 -10.08
N TYR A 146 -7.84 5.63 -9.30
CA TYR A 146 -7.79 4.24 -9.74
C TYR A 146 -9.19 3.65 -9.92
N GLY A 147 -9.39 2.95 -11.06
CA GLY A 147 -10.56 2.14 -11.35
C GLY A 147 -10.34 0.66 -11.01
N LYS A 148 -11.24 -0.19 -11.53
CA LYS A 148 -11.15 -1.65 -11.39
C LYS A 148 -9.90 -2.25 -12.05
N ASP A 149 -9.36 -1.57 -13.07
CA ASP A 149 -8.16 -1.95 -13.80
C ASP A 149 -6.86 -1.83 -12.98
N TYR A 150 -6.91 -1.31 -11.77
CA TYR A 150 -5.74 -1.21 -10.89
C TYR A 150 -5.04 -2.56 -10.69
N PHE A 151 -5.82 -3.61 -10.45
CA PHE A 151 -5.27 -4.96 -10.27
C PHE A 151 -4.63 -5.50 -11.55
N ASP A 152 -5.18 -5.16 -12.72
CA ASP A 152 -4.61 -5.56 -14.01
C ASP A 152 -3.32 -4.78 -14.31
N LYS A 153 -3.23 -3.51 -13.89
CA LYS A 153 -1.96 -2.76 -13.93
C LYS A 153 -0.88 -3.48 -13.13
N LEU A 154 -1.16 -3.92 -11.90
CA LEU A 154 -0.21 -4.70 -11.09
C LEU A 154 0.17 -6.03 -11.76
N ARG A 155 -0.80 -6.77 -12.30
CA ARG A 155 -0.55 -8.03 -13.03
C ARG A 155 0.33 -7.81 -14.25
N SER A 156 0.16 -6.70 -14.98
CA SER A 156 0.95 -6.36 -16.16
C SER A 156 2.45 -6.14 -15.87
N ILE A 157 2.78 -5.80 -14.62
CA ILE A 157 4.18 -5.67 -14.15
C ILE A 157 4.83 -7.04 -13.91
N GLY A 158 4.01 -8.07 -13.64
CA GLY A 158 4.46 -9.43 -13.34
C GLY A 158 4.08 -9.92 -11.93
N PHE A 159 3.34 -9.14 -11.16
CA PHE A 159 2.84 -9.60 -9.86
C PHE A 159 1.73 -10.65 -10.03
N GLU A 160 1.75 -11.69 -9.19
CA GLU A 160 0.52 -12.40 -8.86
C GLU A 160 -0.29 -11.52 -7.90
N VAL A 161 -1.56 -11.26 -8.21
CA VAL A 161 -2.40 -10.32 -7.46
C VAL A 161 -3.61 -11.03 -6.86
N LYS A 162 -3.78 -10.92 -5.55
CA LYS A 162 -4.98 -11.37 -4.81
C LYS A 162 -5.76 -10.14 -4.34
N GLU A 163 -7.00 -10.05 -4.82
CA GLU A 163 -7.98 -9.04 -4.43
C GLU A 163 -8.70 -9.52 -3.18
N VAL A 164 -8.16 -9.21 -2.00
CA VAL A 164 -8.64 -9.81 -0.76
C VAL A 164 -9.72 -8.95 -0.12
N ASN A 165 -10.98 -9.39 -0.19
CA ASN A 165 -12.06 -8.84 0.62
C ASN A 165 -12.04 -9.48 2.01
N TYR A 166 -11.13 -9.00 2.86
CA TYR A 166 -10.90 -9.63 4.16
C TYR A 166 -12.03 -9.36 5.15
N SER A 167 -12.71 -8.22 5.05
CA SER A 167 -13.84 -7.89 5.91
C SER A 167 -14.97 -8.93 5.85
N GLN A 168 -15.19 -9.54 4.68
CA GLN A 168 -16.20 -10.60 4.51
C GLN A 168 -15.86 -11.92 5.22
N LYS A 169 -14.60 -12.16 5.55
CA LYS A 169 -14.18 -13.36 6.29
C LYS A 169 -14.31 -13.19 7.81
N LEU A 170 -14.57 -11.99 8.28
CA LEU A 170 -14.64 -11.66 9.69
C LEU A 170 -16.08 -11.72 10.19
N SER A 171 -16.27 -12.11 11.47
CA SER A 171 -17.58 -12.05 12.09
C SER A 171 -18.08 -10.61 12.23
N THR A 172 -19.39 -10.42 12.26
CA THR A 172 -20.02 -9.11 12.49
C THR A 172 -19.54 -8.47 13.79
N GLU A 173 -19.29 -9.28 14.83
CA GLU A 173 -18.75 -8.82 16.10
C GLU A 173 -17.37 -8.21 15.95
N ILE A 174 -16.45 -8.89 15.22
CA ILE A 174 -15.08 -8.38 14.95
C ILE A 174 -15.15 -7.12 14.09
N SER A 175 -15.96 -7.15 13.03
CA SER A 175 -16.11 -6.00 12.13
C SER A 175 -16.63 -4.76 12.88
N SER A 176 -17.62 -4.94 13.75
CA SER A 176 -18.15 -3.87 14.61
C SER A 176 -17.13 -3.38 15.62
N LYS A 177 -16.45 -4.30 16.33
CA LYS A 177 -15.41 -3.98 17.33
C LYS A 177 -14.28 -3.13 16.74
N TYR A 178 -13.84 -3.46 15.54
CA TYR A 178 -12.75 -2.74 14.86
C TYR A 178 -13.27 -1.65 13.92
N ARG A 179 -14.59 -1.44 13.82
CA ARG A 179 -15.25 -0.46 12.94
C ARG A 179 -14.71 -0.55 11.51
N LEU A 180 -14.72 -1.76 10.96
CA LEU A 180 -14.23 -2.01 9.61
C LEU A 180 -15.28 -1.58 8.58
N MET A 181 -14.80 -1.12 7.42
CA MET A 181 -15.67 -0.84 6.28
C MET A 181 -15.91 -2.14 5.51
N GLU A 182 -17.17 -2.34 5.10
CA GLU A 182 -17.51 -3.45 4.20
C GLU A 182 -16.98 -3.16 2.79
N GLY A 183 -16.50 -4.20 2.12
CA GLY A 183 -16.08 -4.12 0.72
C GLY A 183 -14.72 -3.49 0.48
N GLU A 184 -13.98 -3.10 1.51
CA GLU A 184 -12.60 -2.64 1.34
C GLU A 184 -11.71 -3.80 0.90
N LEU A 185 -11.09 -3.64 -0.28
CA LEU A 185 -10.19 -4.63 -0.85
C LEU A 185 -8.75 -4.36 -0.41
N LEU A 186 -8.06 -5.43 -0.01
CA LEU A 186 -6.61 -5.41 0.20
C LEU A 186 -5.93 -5.94 -1.07
N PRO A 187 -5.20 -5.11 -1.81
CA PRO A 187 -4.35 -5.54 -2.91
C PRO A 187 -3.11 -6.25 -2.37
N VAL A 188 -3.17 -7.57 -2.34
CA VAL A 188 -2.04 -8.40 -1.92
C VAL A 188 -1.32 -8.91 -3.15
N VAL A 189 -0.05 -8.60 -3.26
CA VAL A 189 0.77 -8.98 -4.43
C VAL A 189 1.90 -9.92 -4.03
N PHE A 190 2.31 -10.78 -4.96
CA PHE A 190 3.43 -11.70 -4.79
C PHE A 190 4.33 -11.65 -6.03
N LYS A 191 5.62 -11.89 -5.84
CA LYS A 191 6.59 -12.10 -6.90
C LYS A 191 6.98 -13.57 -6.93
N ASN A 192 6.64 -14.28 -7.99
CA ASN A 192 6.98 -15.68 -8.22
C ASN A 192 8.37 -15.86 -8.84
#